data_1e9819f572f80ba5b9d7e270b41efe03
#
_entry.id   1e9819f572f80ba5b9d7e270b41efe03
#
_cell.length_a   1.000
_cell.length_b   1.000
_cell.length_c   1.000
_cell.angle_alpha   90.00
_cell.angle_beta   90.00
_cell.angle_gamma   90.00
#
_symmetry.space_group_name_H-M   'P 1'
#
loop_
_entity.id
_entity.type
_entity.pdbx_description
1 polymer ?
#
loop_
_entity_poly.entity_id
_entity_poly.type
_entity_poly.pdbx_seq_one_letter_code
_entity_poly.pdbx_strand_id
1 'polypeptide(L)'
;LATVDPMLKLRNQSTQDTSQSSLPRDAKAGVLSKRVLLAFIVAVVAGAVYFFFGRPLAAPPTSLHVSGRIEGYETNIGPKIGGRVDFIARREGEAVKRGELLVKISDDDVQAQLRGAEARVLSAQEKASDAHYQLAVVDNQIAEAKVMVAQSKEDTTAQVDQAEANVATSEAKVAEAAALLSQSKSELEMATLRNARYAALIQDKAVTLDEADQARTNQENAVALVSSRKANLEAAQKQLKVAKGGLELAQTSRLNPQMKTSQLGVLQQQRIQAEFKEKSAAHDVKNAREEVAQIQANIAYLNVNSPIDGVVTARSVEPGAVVVPGQNLLSLIDLSKVYLRGFVPEGNIGSIRIGQAASVYLDSQPKTALEGEVIQIDPEGSFTPENIYFKEDRVKQVFGIKILLKHPDRFAKPGMPADAEISLVK
;
A
#
# COMPACT_ATOMS: atom_id res chain seq x y z
N LEU A 1 -10.77 -21.25 64.20
CA LEU A 1 -10.50 -21.28 65.66
C LEU A 1 -10.76 -19.90 66.20
N ALA A 2 -11.89 -19.70 66.68
CA ALA A 2 -12.36 -19.77 68.06
C ALA A 2 -12.22 -18.43 68.77
N THR A 3 -13.34 -17.83 68.96
CA THR A 3 -14.11 -17.66 70.19
C THR A 3 -13.61 -16.51 71.04
N VAL A 4 -14.35 -15.63 71.64
CA VAL A 4 -15.66 -15.61 72.31
C VAL A 4 -15.77 -14.22 72.92
N ASP A 5 -16.91 -13.59 72.78
CA ASP A 5 -17.62 -12.67 73.68
C ASP A 5 -17.43 -13.04 75.19
N PRO A 6 -17.92 -12.37 76.18
CA PRO A 6 -18.92 -11.31 76.34
C PRO A 6 -18.86 -10.44 77.59
N MET A 7 -19.84 -9.49 77.70
CA MET A 7 -20.59 -9.10 78.93
C MET A 7 -19.87 -8.19 79.97
N LEU A 8 -20.47 -7.24 80.61
CA LEU A 8 -21.64 -7.04 81.39
C LEU A 8 -21.67 -5.59 81.94
N LYS A 9 -22.78 -4.93 81.83
CA LYS A 9 -23.76 -4.56 82.86
C LYS A 9 -23.46 -3.46 83.90
N LEU A 10 -24.46 -2.61 83.91
CA LEU A 10 -25.18 -2.06 85.11
C LEU A 10 -24.52 -0.81 85.77
N ARG A 11 -25.17 0.19 86.16
CA ARG A 11 -26.51 0.41 86.71
C ARG A 11 -26.57 1.86 87.24
N ASN A 12 -27.60 2.55 86.95
CA ASN A 12 -28.60 3.15 87.80
C ASN A 12 -28.30 4.30 88.79
N GLN A 13 -29.32 5.10 88.76
CA GLN A 13 -30.00 5.84 89.87
C GLN A 13 -29.51 7.30 90.09
N SER A 14 -30.40 8.20 89.79
CA SER A 14 -31.51 8.81 90.57
C SER A 14 -31.09 9.76 91.65
N THR A 15 -31.63 10.90 91.69
CA THR A 15 -32.70 11.45 92.55
C THR A 15 -32.73 12.97 92.38
N GLN A 16 -33.87 13.51 92.01
CA GLN A 16 -34.76 14.36 92.75
C GLN A 16 -34.09 15.23 93.81
N ASP A 17 -34.25 16.57 93.70
CA ASP A 17 -35.13 17.20 94.71
C ASP A 17 -35.55 18.64 94.37
N THR A 18 -36.71 18.91 94.72
CA THR A 18 -37.59 20.01 94.80
C THR A 18 -37.06 21.17 95.67
N SER A 19 -37.38 22.40 95.31
CA SER A 19 -38.00 23.36 96.28
C SER A 19 -38.58 24.59 95.61
N GLN A 20 -39.81 24.81 95.97
CA GLN A 20 -40.68 25.95 95.84
C GLN A 20 -40.19 27.21 96.60
N SER A 21 -40.57 28.33 96.13
CA SER A 21 -41.26 29.45 96.83
C SER A 21 -40.99 30.76 96.01
N SER A 22 -41.82 31.58 95.84
CA SER A 22 -43.09 32.17 96.27
C SER A 22 -43.27 33.51 95.56
N LEU A 23 -44.43 33.76 95.13
CA LEU A 23 -44.89 35.09 94.60
C LEU A 23 -44.91 36.15 95.70
N PRO A 24 -44.90 37.40 95.36
CA PRO A 24 -46.12 38.15 95.61
C PRO A 24 -46.64 38.98 94.43
N ARG A 25 -47.89 39.18 94.51
CA ARG A 25 -48.83 40.08 93.75
C ARG A 25 -48.55 41.55 93.96
N ASP A 26 -48.91 42.25 93.02
CA ASP A 26 -49.72 43.46 92.81
C ASP A 26 -49.06 44.48 91.89
N ALA A 27 -49.63 45.11 91.00
CA ALA A 27 -50.94 45.58 90.62
C ALA A 27 -50.78 46.66 89.52
N LYS A 28 -51.73 46.79 88.78
CA LYS A 28 -52.29 47.97 88.00
C LYS A 28 -52.17 47.88 86.49
N ALA A 29 -53.24 47.44 85.95
CA ALA A 29 -53.71 47.71 84.60
C ALA A 29 -53.80 49.15 84.30
N GLY A 30 -53.01 49.71 83.40
CA GLY A 30 -53.24 51.00 82.71
C GLY A 30 -53.84 50.70 81.34
N VAL A 31 -55.10 51.21 81.18
CA VAL A 31 -55.84 51.13 79.94
C VAL A 31 -55.12 51.92 78.84
N LEU A 32 -54.40 51.26 77.97
CA LEU A 32 -53.89 51.89 76.73
C LEU A 32 -55.05 52.17 75.81
N SER A 33 -55.23 53.49 75.50
CA SER A 33 -56.29 53.90 74.63
C SER A 33 -56.28 53.16 73.29
N LYS A 34 -57.46 52.78 72.77
CA LYS A 34 -57.62 52.02 71.52
C LYS A 34 -56.82 52.61 70.35
N ARG A 35 -56.40 53.86 70.38
CA ARG A 35 -55.59 54.56 69.38
C ARG A 35 -54.12 54.13 69.42
N VAL A 36 -53.52 53.82 70.59
CA VAL A 36 -52.13 53.37 70.75
C VAL A 36 -52.07 51.92 70.26
N LEU A 37 -53.04 51.06 70.57
CA LEU A 37 -53.09 49.69 70.07
C LEU A 37 -53.21 49.61 68.53
N LEU A 38 -54.01 50.54 67.95
CA LEU A 38 -54.18 50.60 66.48
C LEU A 38 -52.89 51.08 65.82
N ALA A 39 -52.18 52.07 66.42
CA ALA A 39 -50.90 52.54 65.91
C ALA A 39 -49.82 51.47 65.98
N PHE A 40 -49.80 50.63 67.07
CA PHE A 40 -48.90 49.54 67.20
C PHE A 40 -49.11 48.38 66.20
N ILE A 41 -50.44 48.11 65.95
CA ILE A 41 -50.79 47.08 64.93
C ILE A 41 -50.39 47.57 63.52
N VAL A 42 -50.60 48.86 63.22
CA VAL A 42 -50.20 49.44 61.92
C VAL A 42 -48.65 49.41 61.78
N ALA A 43 -47.89 49.73 62.84
CA ALA A 43 -46.43 49.68 62.84
C ALA A 43 -45.90 48.23 62.65
N VAL A 44 -46.56 47.24 63.30
CA VAL A 44 -46.22 45.85 63.14
C VAL A 44 -46.52 45.32 61.76
N VAL A 45 -47.67 45.70 61.22
CA VAL A 45 -48.07 45.35 59.83
C VAL A 45 -47.18 46.04 58.83
N ALA A 46 -46.83 47.31 58.98
CA ALA A 46 -45.89 48.05 58.16
C ALA A 46 -44.47 47.43 58.25
N GLY A 47 -44.02 47.04 59.44
CA GLY A 47 -42.77 46.34 59.68
C GLY A 47 -42.76 44.95 59.05
N ALA A 48 -43.87 44.23 59.15
CA ALA A 48 -44.02 42.90 58.48
C ALA A 48 -44.01 43.03 56.95
N VAL A 49 -44.75 44.04 56.46
CA VAL A 49 -44.73 44.29 54.97
C VAL A 49 -43.35 44.73 54.50
N TYR A 50 -42.65 45.61 55.26
CA TYR A 50 -41.24 45.96 54.95
C TYR A 50 -40.30 44.77 55.07
N PHE A 51 -40.51 43.89 56.04
CA PHE A 51 -39.67 42.70 56.24
C PHE A 51 -39.94 41.63 55.16
N PHE A 52 -41.19 41.47 54.72
CA PHE A 52 -41.53 40.46 53.68
C PHE A 52 -41.38 41.00 52.27
N PHE A 53 -41.65 42.30 51.99
CA PHE A 53 -41.62 42.86 50.64
C PHE A 53 -40.44 43.85 50.41
N GLY A 54 -39.79 44.34 51.44
CA GLY A 54 -38.72 45.32 51.33
C GLY A 54 -37.31 44.75 51.30
N ARG A 55 -37.15 43.41 51.36
CA ARG A 55 -35.85 42.81 51.11
C ARG A 55 -35.60 42.80 49.62
N PRO A 56 -34.61 43.54 49.07
CA PRO A 56 -34.24 43.39 47.68
C PRO A 56 -33.89 41.95 47.48
N LEU A 57 -34.62 41.26 46.56
CA LEU A 57 -34.17 39.96 46.06
C LEU A 57 -32.73 40.18 45.60
N ALA A 58 -31.79 39.45 46.23
CA ALA A 58 -30.40 39.45 45.81
C ALA A 58 -30.41 39.15 44.29
N ALA A 59 -29.88 40.08 43.49
CA ALA A 59 -29.74 39.87 42.07
C ALA A 59 -29.06 38.53 41.87
N PRO A 60 -29.53 37.70 40.95
CA PRO A 60 -28.87 36.42 40.69
C PRO A 60 -27.39 36.71 40.39
N PRO A 61 -26.47 35.88 40.88
CA PRO A 61 -25.04 36.11 40.70
C PRO A 61 -24.79 36.16 39.16
N THR A 62 -24.15 37.22 38.74
CA THR A 62 -23.76 37.43 37.33
C THR A 62 -22.53 36.64 36.93
N SER A 63 -21.83 36.06 37.91
CA SER A 63 -20.63 35.22 37.74
C SER A 63 -20.68 34.04 38.71
N LEU A 64 -20.10 32.95 38.30
CA LEU A 64 -19.88 31.77 39.13
C LEU A 64 -18.40 31.63 39.38
N HIS A 65 -18.00 31.56 40.66
CA HIS A 65 -16.65 31.31 41.10
C HIS A 65 -16.39 29.79 41.15
N VAL A 66 -15.29 29.38 40.54
CA VAL A 66 -14.86 27.98 40.46
C VAL A 66 -13.40 27.91 40.81
N SER A 67 -13.06 27.12 41.82
CA SER A 67 -11.67 26.85 42.20
C SER A 67 -11.19 25.55 41.57
N GLY A 68 -9.92 25.52 41.21
CA GLY A 68 -9.33 24.37 40.58
C GLY A 68 -7.83 24.40 40.47
N ARG A 69 -7.30 23.64 39.53
CA ARG A 69 -5.86 23.55 39.30
C ARG A 69 -5.59 23.65 37.81
N ILE A 70 -4.49 24.33 37.48
CA ILE A 70 -3.99 24.33 36.09
C ILE A 70 -3.47 22.94 35.76
N GLU A 71 -3.96 22.40 34.65
CA GLU A 71 -3.51 21.14 34.06
C GLU A 71 -3.14 21.34 32.59
N GLY A 72 -2.42 20.39 32.02
CA GLY A 72 -2.09 20.38 30.58
C GLY A 72 -2.18 18.98 30.05
N TYR A 73 -2.19 18.87 28.72
CA TYR A 73 -2.21 17.57 28.07
C TYR A 73 -0.79 17.00 28.05
N GLU A 74 -0.59 15.91 28.78
CA GLU A 74 0.65 15.16 28.73
C GLU A 74 0.70 14.28 27.50
N THR A 75 1.83 14.32 26.80
CA THR A 75 2.15 13.44 25.68
C THR A 75 3.26 12.51 26.08
N ASN A 76 2.96 11.23 26.17
CA ASN A 76 3.95 10.20 26.48
C ASN A 76 4.70 9.81 25.20
N ILE A 77 6.02 9.89 25.27
CA ILE A 77 6.92 9.58 24.16
C ILE A 77 7.55 8.22 24.40
N GLY A 78 7.31 7.32 23.48
CA GLY A 78 7.85 5.96 23.49
C GLY A 78 8.53 5.61 22.18
N PRO A 79 9.40 4.59 22.19
CA PRO A 79 10.04 4.09 20.98
C PRO A 79 9.07 3.25 20.18
N LYS A 80 9.20 3.28 18.86
CA LYS A 80 8.48 2.38 17.95
C LYS A 80 9.19 1.03 17.80
N ILE A 81 10.50 1.02 18.03
CA ILE A 81 11.37 -0.16 18.00
C ILE A 81 12.14 -0.23 19.28
N GLY A 82 12.27 -1.43 19.86
CA GLY A 82 13.05 -1.66 21.08
C GLY A 82 14.55 -1.66 20.82
N GLY A 83 15.31 -1.42 21.87
CA GLY A 83 16.75 -1.45 21.84
C GLY A 83 17.38 -0.84 23.10
N ARG A 84 18.70 -0.71 23.14
CA ARG A 84 19.41 -0.06 24.24
C ARG A 84 19.47 1.45 24.00
N VAL A 85 19.13 2.23 25.00
CA VAL A 85 19.26 3.70 24.96
C VAL A 85 20.74 4.09 24.94
N ASP A 86 21.18 4.77 23.89
CA ASP A 86 22.54 5.31 23.81
C ASP A 86 22.66 6.61 24.58
N PHE A 87 21.78 7.57 24.29
CA PHE A 87 21.80 8.83 24.98
C PHE A 87 20.42 9.50 24.99
N ILE A 88 20.23 10.40 25.95
CA ILE A 88 19.02 11.22 26.12
C ILE A 88 19.45 12.68 26.02
N ALA A 89 18.88 13.39 25.06
CA ALA A 89 19.29 14.75 24.71
C ALA A 89 18.76 15.80 25.68
N ARG A 90 17.68 15.51 26.43
CA ARG A 90 16.96 16.47 27.27
C ARG A 90 16.71 15.93 28.66
N ARG A 91 16.75 16.87 29.65
CA ARG A 91 16.43 16.59 31.04
C ARG A 91 15.06 17.12 31.42
N GLU A 92 14.57 16.68 32.57
CA GLU A 92 13.33 17.19 33.14
C GLU A 92 13.41 18.70 33.32
N GLY A 93 12.34 19.42 32.98
CA GLY A 93 12.27 20.89 33.03
C GLY A 93 12.82 21.60 31.80
N GLU A 94 13.48 20.89 30.86
CA GLU A 94 13.99 21.51 29.63
C GLU A 94 12.93 21.66 28.57
N ALA A 95 12.97 22.78 27.85
CA ALA A 95 12.08 23.00 26.69
C ALA A 95 12.60 22.26 25.47
N VAL A 96 11.64 21.74 24.68
CA VAL A 96 11.88 21.00 23.44
C VAL A 96 11.02 21.56 22.31
N LYS A 97 11.52 21.46 21.08
CA LYS A 97 10.79 21.82 19.88
C LYS A 97 10.32 20.58 19.14
N ARG A 98 9.25 20.73 18.41
CA ARG A 98 8.76 19.68 17.50
C ARG A 98 9.83 19.26 16.51
N GLY A 99 10.05 17.95 16.37
CA GLY A 99 11.07 17.36 15.51
C GLY A 99 12.46 17.27 16.14
N GLU A 100 12.66 17.82 17.32
CA GLU A 100 13.93 17.76 18.04
C GLU A 100 14.20 16.37 18.59
N LEU A 101 15.44 15.89 18.47
CA LEU A 101 15.85 14.58 18.98
C LEU A 101 15.80 14.58 20.51
N LEU A 102 15.09 13.61 21.08
CA LEU A 102 14.94 13.42 22.52
C LEU A 102 15.77 12.24 23.03
N VAL A 103 15.65 11.10 22.36
CA VAL A 103 16.33 9.86 22.73
C VAL A 103 16.90 9.20 21.49
N LYS A 104 18.14 8.76 21.56
CA LYS A 104 18.76 7.90 20.56
C LYS A 104 18.90 6.49 21.14
N ILE A 105 18.36 5.52 20.40
CA ILE A 105 18.50 4.10 20.69
C ILE A 105 19.64 3.57 19.82
N SER A 106 20.43 2.62 20.33
CA SER A 106 21.54 1.98 19.62
C SER A 106 21.08 1.36 18.30
N ASP A 107 21.80 1.66 17.25
CA ASP A 107 21.53 1.21 15.89
C ASP A 107 22.52 0.14 15.38
N ASP A 108 23.48 -0.29 16.19
CA ASP A 108 24.56 -1.20 15.79
C ASP A 108 24.06 -2.49 15.13
N ASP A 109 23.06 -3.15 15.75
CA ASP A 109 22.47 -4.38 15.24
C ASP A 109 21.68 -4.15 13.95
N VAL A 110 20.94 -3.02 13.88
CA VAL A 110 20.15 -2.66 12.71
C VAL A 110 21.04 -2.23 11.56
N GLN A 111 22.18 -1.57 11.85
CA GLN A 111 23.22 -1.26 10.86
C GLN A 111 23.86 -2.53 10.28
N ALA A 112 24.10 -3.55 11.11
CA ALA A 112 24.56 -4.84 10.63
C ALA A 112 23.52 -5.51 9.71
N GLN A 113 22.23 -5.43 10.04
CA GLN A 113 21.13 -5.91 9.19
C GLN A 113 21.08 -5.12 7.87
N LEU A 114 21.27 -3.79 7.90
CA LEU A 114 21.31 -2.96 6.70
C LEU A 114 22.41 -3.42 5.74
N ARG A 115 23.66 -3.59 6.23
CA ARG A 115 24.76 -4.09 5.40
C ARG A 115 24.45 -5.46 4.78
N GLY A 116 23.80 -6.35 5.56
CA GLY A 116 23.36 -7.66 5.06
C GLY A 116 22.29 -7.55 3.96
N ALA A 117 21.35 -6.63 4.09
CA ALA A 117 20.34 -6.38 3.08
C ALA A 117 20.91 -5.72 1.82
N GLU A 118 21.85 -4.79 1.96
CA GLU A 118 22.57 -4.19 0.83
C GLU A 118 23.37 -5.22 0.04
N ALA A 119 24.02 -6.16 0.72
CA ALA A 119 24.71 -7.29 0.07
C ALA A 119 23.73 -8.18 -0.71
N ARG A 120 22.50 -8.38 -0.20
CA ARG A 120 21.43 -9.10 -0.93
C ARG A 120 20.97 -8.34 -2.18
N VAL A 121 20.87 -7.02 -2.13
CA VAL A 121 20.55 -6.20 -3.32
C VAL A 121 21.64 -6.42 -4.38
N LEU A 122 22.92 -6.36 -4.01
CA LEU A 122 24.02 -6.58 -4.94
C LEU A 122 23.95 -7.99 -5.58
N SER A 123 23.75 -9.02 -4.77
CA SER A 123 23.60 -10.40 -5.27
C SER A 123 22.38 -10.55 -6.21
N ALA A 124 21.26 -9.90 -5.89
CA ALA A 124 20.09 -9.91 -6.76
C ALA A 124 20.34 -9.16 -8.09
N GLN A 125 21.10 -8.06 -8.06
CA GLN A 125 21.50 -7.32 -9.26
C GLN A 125 22.40 -8.15 -10.17
N GLU A 126 23.36 -8.88 -9.60
CA GLU A 126 24.22 -9.79 -10.37
C GLU A 126 23.41 -10.89 -11.06
N LYS A 127 22.43 -11.50 -10.35
CA LYS A 127 21.51 -12.49 -10.94
C LYS A 127 20.63 -11.89 -12.05
N ALA A 128 20.18 -10.67 -11.89
CA ALA A 128 19.38 -9.97 -12.91
C ALA A 128 20.25 -9.67 -14.16
N SER A 129 21.49 -9.27 -13.96
CA SER A 129 22.46 -9.08 -15.04
C SER A 129 22.75 -10.37 -15.79
N ASP A 130 22.96 -11.50 -15.08
CA ASP A 130 23.15 -12.81 -15.68
C ASP A 130 21.94 -13.24 -16.53
N ALA A 131 20.72 -13.08 -15.98
CA ALA A 131 19.48 -13.38 -16.71
C ALA A 131 19.33 -12.51 -17.97
N HIS A 132 19.72 -11.24 -17.92
CA HIS A 132 19.74 -10.33 -19.07
C HIS A 132 20.73 -10.81 -20.14
N TYR A 133 21.94 -11.20 -19.75
CA TYR A 133 22.92 -11.76 -20.70
C TYR A 133 22.44 -13.07 -21.33
N GLN A 134 21.78 -13.93 -20.55
CA GLN A 134 21.19 -15.18 -21.08
C GLN A 134 20.11 -14.89 -22.13
N LEU A 135 19.26 -13.90 -21.92
CA LEU A 135 18.29 -13.46 -22.92
C LEU A 135 18.97 -12.96 -24.21
N ALA A 136 20.03 -12.14 -24.09
CA ALA A 136 20.78 -11.66 -25.23
C ALA A 136 21.46 -12.79 -26.04
N VAL A 137 21.96 -13.85 -25.35
CA VAL A 137 22.49 -15.04 -26.02
C VAL A 137 21.44 -15.73 -26.85
N VAL A 138 20.22 -15.94 -26.31
CA VAL A 138 19.12 -16.57 -27.03
C VAL A 138 18.65 -15.68 -28.23
N ASP A 139 18.62 -14.37 -28.05
CA ASP A 139 18.28 -13.44 -29.14
C ASP A 139 19.28 -13.53 -30.31
N ASN A 140 20.57 -13.65 -30.00
CA ASN A 140 21.61 -13.88 -31.03
C ASN A 140 21.43 -15.23 -31.73
N GLN A 141 21.13 -16.30 -30.98
CA GLN A 141 20.82 -17.61 -31.58
C GLN A 141 19.60 -17.57 -32.51
N ILE A 142 18.55 -16.81 -32.12
CA ILE A 142 17.38 -16.59 -32.97
C ILE A 142 17.75 -15.83 -34.23
N ALA A 143 18.60 -14.82 -34.14
CA ALA A 143 19.06 -14.07 -35.31
C ALA A 143 19.82 -14.98 -36.30
N GLU A 144 20.72 -15.80 -35.79
CA GLU A 144 21.45 -16.81 -36.59
C GLU A 144 20.51 -17.82 -37.22
N ALA A 145 19.56 -18.38 -36.45
CA ALA A 145 18.58 -19.35 -36.95
C ALA A 145 17.68 -18.77 -38.05
N LYS A 146 17.31 -17.47 -37.96
CA LYS A 146 16.55 -16.78 -39.02
C LYS A 146 17.32 -16.71 -40.32
N VAL A 147 18.63 -16.41 -40.27
CA VAL A 147 19.51 -16.41 -41.44
C VAL A 147 19.59 -17.78 -42.04
N MET A 148 19.76 -18.83 -41.22
CA MET A 148 19.79 -20.22 -41.70
C MET A 148 18.48 -20.66 -42.36
N VAL A 149 17.33 -20.26 -41.84
CA VAL A 149 16.01 -20.49 -42.44
C VAL A 149 15.92 -19.81 -43.82
N ALA A 150 16.33 -18.57 -43.91
CA ALA A 150 16.32 -17.80 -45.18
C ALA A 150 17.21 -18.46 -46.23
N GLN A 151 18.45 -18.79 -45.87
CA GLN A 151 19.40 -19.47 -46.75
C GLN A 151 18.88 -20.83 -47.21
N SER A 152 18.38 -21.67 -46.29
CA SER A 152 17.84 -22.97 -46.61
C SER A 152 16.63 -22.88 -47.56
N LYS A 153 15.81 -21.86 -47.44
CA LYS A 153 14.69 -21.59 -48.34
C LYS A 153 15.18 -21.19 -49.73
N GLU A 154 16.17 -20.35 -49.86
CA GLU A 154 16.75 -19.91 -51.12
C GLU A 154 17.45 -21.07 -51.82
N ASP A 155 18.30 -21.81 -51.11
CA ASP A 155 18.97 -23.01 -51.63
C ASP A 155 17.98 -24.05 -52.19
N THR A 156 16.89 -24.32 -51.43
CA THR A 156 15.86 -25.27 -51.84
C THR A 156 15.12 -24.78 -53.09
N THR A 157 14.80 -23.48 -53.15
CA THR A 157 14.15 -22.90 -54.32
C THR A 157 15.03 -23.02 -55.54
N ALA A 158 16.31 -22.66 -55.45
CA ALA A 158 17.29 -22.75 -56.53
C ALA A 158 17.47 -24.21 -57.02
N GLN A 159 17.47 -25.20 -56.12
CA GLN A 159 17.53 -26.64 -56.47
C GLN A 159 16.27 -27.10 -57.24
N VAL A 160 15.10 -26.68 -56.83
CA VAL A 160 13.85 -27.02 -57.52
C VAL A 160 13.81 -26.35 -58.87
N ASP A 161 14.13 -25.06 -59.01
CA ASP A 161 14.16 -24.32 -60.27
C ASP A 161 15.16 -24.95 -61.26
N GLN A 162 16.32 -25.35 -60.81
CA GLN A 162 17.31 -26.05 -61.60
C GLN A 162 16.79 -27.41 -62.11
N ALA A 163 16.12 -28.18 -61.25
CA ALA A 163 15.52 -29.45 -61.61
C ALA A 163 14.33 -29.30 -62.59
N GLU A 164 13.52 -28.27 -62.43
CA GLU A 164 12.44 -27.93 -63.38
C GLU A 164 13.02 -27.55 -64.77
N ALA A 165 14.08 -26.75 -64.81
CA ALA A 165 14.76 -26.41 -66.04
C ALA A 165 15.32 -27.67 -66.76
N ASN A 166 15.87 -28.62 -65.99
CA ASN A 166 16.36 -29.91 -66.55
C ASN A 166 15.22 -30.74 -67.12
N VAL A 167 14.03 -30.78 -66.43
CA VAL A 167 12.83 -31.44 -66.98
C VAL A 167 12.39 -30.80 -68.26
N ALA A 168 12.26 -29.47 -68.33
CA ALA A 168 11.87 -28.72 -69.50
C ALA A 168 12.82 -28.97 -70.70
N THR A 169 14.11 -29.00 -70.42
CA THR A 169 15.13 -29.35 -71.45
C THR A 169 14.96 -30.77 -71.98
N SER A 170 14.67 -31.71 -71.05
CA SER A 170 14.45 -33.10 -71.47
C SER A 170 13.15 -33.31 -72.21
N GLU A 171 12.08 -32.57 -71.85
CA GLU A 171 10.82 -32.57 -72.59
C GLU A 171 11.00 -32.03 -74.04
N ALA A 172 11.78 -30.96 -74.20
CA ALA A 172 12.10 -30.44 -75.54
C ALA A 172 12.87 -31.48 -76.39
N LYS A 173 13.83 -32.20 -75.79
CA LYS A 173 14.51 -33.33 -76.52
C LYS A 173 13.59 -34.46 -76.94
N VAL A 174 12.61 -34.80 -76.06
CA VAL A 174 11.59 -35.80 -76.44
C VAL A 174 10.75 -35.29 -77.59
N ALA A 175 10.31 -34.07 -77.60
CA ALA A 175 9.52 -33.48 -78.67
C ALA A 175 10.32 -33.45 -80.01
N GLU A 176 11.62 -33.06 -79.96
CA GLU A 176 12.52 -33.12 -81.09
C GLU A 176 12.67 -34.54 -81.67
N ALA A 177 12.94 -35.51 -80.82
CA ALA A 177 13.07 -36.91 -81.21
C ALA A 177 11.77 -37.51 -81.84
N ALA A 178 10.65 -37.08 -81.22
CA ALA A 178 9.32 -37.46 -81.74
C ALA A 178 9.03 -36.89 -83.15
N ALA A 179 9.43 -35.60 -83.34
CA ALA A 179 9.27 -34.98 -84.69
C ALA A 179 10.17 -35.63 -85.71
N LEU A 180 11.41 -35.94 -85.37
CA LEU A 180 12.31 -36.67 -86.32
C LEU A 180 11.84 -38.09 -86.63
N LEU A 181 11.26 -38.79 -85.62
CA LEU A 181 10.62 -40.07 -85.84
C LEU A 181 9.42 -39.94 -86.79
N SER A 182 8.60 -38.92 -86.62
CA SER A 182 7.44 -38.67 -87.53
C SER A 182 7.89 -38.43 -88.98
N GLN A 183 8.94 -37.58 -89.15
CA GLN A 183 9.57 -37.31 -90.38
C GLN A 183 10.06 -38.63 -91.09
N SER A 184 10.83 -39.45 -90.36
CA SER A 184 11.37 -40.68 -90.90
C SER A 184 10.29 -41.71 -91.20
N LYS A 185 9.17 -41.72 -90.49
CA LYS A 185 7.98 -42.57 -90.90
C LYS A 185 7.35 -42.09 -92.18
N SER A 186 7.22 -40.81 -92.44
CA SER A 186 6.73 -40.27 -93.69
C SER A 186 7.64 -40.61 -94.88
N GLU A 187 8.99 -40.51 -94.62
CA GLU A 187 9.99 -40.95 -95.59
C GLU A 187 9.90 -42.43 -95.92
N LEU A 188 9.72 -43.29 -94.88
CA LEU A 188 9.51 -44.73 -95.07
C LEU A 188 8.22 -45.02 -95.88
N GLU A 189 7.11 -44.34 -95.59
CA GLU A 189 5.84 -44.52 -96.32
C GLU A 189 6.05 -44.17 -97.81
N MET A 190 6.73 -43.06 -98.11
CA MET A 190 7.07 -42.65 -99.45
C MET A 190 7.96 -43.72 -100.19
N ALA A 191 9.01 -44.23 -99.46
CA ALA A 191 9.92 -45.24 -99.97
C ALA A 191 9.19 -46.57 -100.20
N THR A 192 8.26 -46.96 -99.29
CA THR A 192 7.41 -48.16 -99.42
C THR A 192 6.51 -48.08 -100.64
N LEU A 193 5.79 -46.96 -100.82
CA LEU A 193 4.93 -46.74 -102.00
C LEU A 193 5.76 -46.78 -103.31
N ARG A 194 6.96 -46.19 -103.26
CA ARG A 194 7.87 -46.23 -104.41
C ARG A 194 8.34 -47.60 -104.71
N ASN A 195 8.79 -48.40 -103.75
CA ASN A 195 9.23 -49.76 -103.92
C ASN A 195 8.08 -50.67 -104.47
N ALA A 196 6.86 -50.53 -103.83
CA ALA A 196 5.69 -51.28 -104.32
C ALA A 196 5.37 -50.94 -105.80
N ARG A 197 5.46 -49.67 -106.21
CA ARG A 197 5.27 -49.24 -107.58
C ARG A 197 6.31 -49.85 -108.53
N TYR A 198 7.61 -49.81 -108.16
CA TYR A 198 8.67 -50.38 -108.99
C TYR A 198 8.62 -51.89 -109.04
N ALA A 199 8.24 -52.54 -107.94
CA ALA A 199 7.99 -53.99 -107.91
C ALA A 199 6.86 -54.44 -108.87
N ALA A 200 5.83 -53.61 -109.06
CA ALA A 200 4.79 -53.89 -110.05
C ALA A 200 5.27 -53.60 -111.48
N LEU A 201 5.96 -52.48 -111.72
CA LEU A 201 6.45 -52.08 -113.07
C LEU A 201 7.53 -53.07 -113.64
N ILE A 202 8.32 -53.72 -112.78
CA ILE A 202 9.34 -54.70 -113.22
C ILE A 202 8.68 -55.93 -113.83
N GLN A 203 7.51 -56.34 -113.31
CA GLN A 203 6.73 -57.43 -113.88
C GLN A 203 6.27 -57.12 -115.32
N ASP A 204 5.98 -55.85 -115.56
CA ASP A 204 5.59 -55.33 -116.86
C ASP A 204 6.79 -54.95 -117.75
N LYS A 205 8.02 -55.26 -117.34
CA LYS A 205 9.28 -54.87 -117.99
C LYS A 205 9.41 -53.35 -118.28
N ALA A 206 8.73 -52.49 -117.51
CA ALA A 206 8.68 -51.05 -117.70
C ALA A 206 9.82 -50.28 -117.01
N VAL A 207 10.58 -50.98 -116.19
CA VAL A 207 11.74 -50.47 -115.47
C VAL A 207 12.88 -51.45 -115.42
N THR A 208 14.12 -51.04 -115.15
CA THR A 208 15.28 -51.90 -115.05
C THR A 208 15.32 -52.63 -113.70
N LEU A 209 16.07 -53.77 -113.61
CA LEU A 209 16.29 -54.47 -112.32
C LEU A 209 17.05 -53.62 -111.35
N ASP A 210 18.04 -52.82 -111.79
CA ASP A 210 18.83 -51.91 -110.98
C ASP A 210 17.93 -50.85 -110.33
N GLU A 211 16.99 -50.24 -111.05
CA GLU A 211 16.04 -49.24 -110.48
C GLU A 211 15.08 -49.89 -109.44
N ALA A 212 14.67 -51.12 -109.59
CA ALA A 212 13.85 -51.88 -108.63
C ALA A 212 14.68 -52.20 -107.34
N ASP A 213 15.89 -52.72 -107.56
CA ASP A 213 16.81 -53.01 -106.45
C ASP A 213 17.20 -51.72 -105.69
N GLN A 214 17.42 -50.63 -106.41
CA GLN A 214 17.64 -49.31 -105.75
C GLN A 214 16.43 -48.82 -104.94
N ALA A 215 15.17 -49.04 -105.46
CA ALA A 215 13.96 -48.71 -104.71
C ALA A 215 13.79 -49.56 -103.46
N ARG A 216 14.11 -50.87 -103.49
CA ARG A 216 14.10 -51.82 -102.38
C ARG A 216 15.17 -51.42 -101.32
N THR A 217 16.42 -51.10 -101.74
CA THR A 217 17.47 -50.70 -100.86
C THR A 217 17.13 -49.39 -100.16
N ASN A 218 16.54 -48.43 -100.86
CA ASN A 218 16.06 -47.18 -100.28
C ASN A 218 14.97 -47.42 -99.22
N GLN A 219 14.02 -48.44 -99.45
CA GLN A 219 13.03 -48.80 -98.44
C GLN A 219 13.69 -49.45 -97.22
N GLU A 220 14.67 -50.37 -97.38
CA GLU A 220 15.39 -51.03 -96.30
C GLU A 220 16.20 -49.97 -95.45
N ASN A 221 16.84 -48.98 -96.10
CA ASN A 221 17.49 -47.88 -95.44
C ASN A 221 16.51 -47.03 -94.65
N ALA A 222 15.28 -46.76 -95.22
CA ALA A 222 14.26 -46.02 -94.50
C ALA A 222 13.73 -46.78 -93.28
N VAL A 223 13.53 -48.14 -93.37
CA VAL A 223 13.22 -48.96 -92.15
C VAL A 223 14.27 -48.89 -91.08
N ALA A 224 15.55 -49.01 -91.51
CA ALA A 224 16.66 -48.90 -90.51
C ALA A 224 16.69 -47.50 -89.86
N LEU A 225 16.44 -46.41 -90.63
CA LEU A 225 16.34 -45.08 -90.13
C LEU A 225 15.21 -44.90 -89.12
N VAL A 226 13.99 -45.40 -89.41
CA VAL A 226 12.86 -45.38 -88.43
C VAL A 226 13.19 -46.14 -87.17
N SER A 227 13.86 -47.32 -87.27
CA SER A 227 14.30 -48.09 -86.08
C SER A 227 15.28 -47.27 -85.23
N SER A 228 16.28 -46.66 -85.90
CA SER A 228 17.23 -45.75 -85.20
C SER A 228 16.55 -44.57 -84.53
N ARG A 229 15.64 -43.89 -85.22
CA ARG A 229 14.88 -42.74 -84.64
C ARG A 229 13.98 -43.14 -83.48
N LYS A 230 13.38 -44.39 -83.57
CA LYS A 230 12.58 -44.92 -82.45
C LYS A 230 13.45 -45.20 -81.23
N ALA A 231 14.67 -45.75 -81.42
CA ALA A 231 15.59 -45.94 -80.32
C ALA A 231 16.02 -44.64 -79.69
N ASN A 232 16.25 -43.57 -80.50
CA ASN A 232 16.59 -42.24 -80.02
C ASN A 232 15.45 -41.62 -79.18
N LEU A 233 14.19 -41.78 -79.65
CA LEU A 233 13.02 -41.30 -78.87
C LEU A 233 12.91 -42.08 -77.56
N GLU A 234 13.10 -43.38 -77.49
CA GLU A 234 13.10 -44.14 -76.28
C GLU A 234 14.23 -43.71 -75.29
N ALA A 235 15.42 -43.41 -75.84
CA ALA A 235 16.54 -42.87 -75.02
C ALA A 235 16.15 -41.50 -74.44
N ALA A 236 15.55 -40.60 -75.26
CA ALA A 236 15.13 -39.29 -74.79
C ALA A 236 14.03 -39.38 -73.66
N GLN A 237 13.09 -40.34 -73.85
CA GLN A 237 12.05 -40.62 -72.88
C GLN A 237 12.63 -41.11 -71.55
N LYS A 238 13.64 -42.00 -71.57
CA LYS A 238 14.35 -42.46 -70.37
C LYS A 238 15.09 -41.34 -69.71
N GLN A 239 15.72 -40.43 -70.48
CA GLN A 239 16.34 -39.24 -69.97
C GLN A 239 15.35 -38.30 -69.24
N LEU A 240 14.15 -38.09 -69.84
CA LEU A 240 13.10 -37.34 -69.23
C LEU A 240 12.66 -37.98 -67.90
N LYS A 241 12.50 -39.30 -67.86
CA LYS A 241 12.18 -40.04 -66.62
C LYS A 241 13.20 -39.80 -65.54
N VAL A 242 14.49 -39.80 -65.83
CA VAL A 242 15.58 -39.45 -64.89
C VAL A 242 15.47 -38.03 -64.40
N ALA A 243 15.23 -37.07 -65.35
CA ALA A 243 15.07 -35.66 -64.96
C ALA A 243 13.85 -35.45 -64.05
N LYS A 244 12.72 -36.13 -64.30
CA LYS A 244 11.53 -36.08 -63.41
C LYS A 244 11.82 -36.69 -62.05
N GLY A 245 12.58 -37.77 -61.94
CA GLY A 245 13.04 -38.32 -60.66
C GLY A 245 13.96 -37.35 -59.90
N GLY A 246 14.79 -36.60 -60.62
CA GLY A 246 15.59 -35.53 -60.05
C GLY A 246 14.78 -34.38 -59.49
N LEU A 247 13.68 -34.01 -60.20
CA LEU A 247 12.76 -32.99 -59.68
C LEU A 247 12.02 -33.45 -58.43
N GLU A 248 11.53 -34.70 -58.37
CA GLU A 248 10.91 -35.25 -57.17
C GLU A 248 11.85 -35.23 -55.97
N LEU A 249 13.13 -35.60 -56.18
CA LEU A 249 14.15 -35.51 -55.15
C LEU A 249 14.37 -34.07 -54.70
N ALA A 250 14.46 -33.09 -55.61
CA ALA A 250 14.58 -31.66 -55.28
C ALA A 250 13.37 -31.12 -54.52
N GLN A 251 12.15 -31.58 -54.85
CA GLN A 251 10.93 -31.24 -54.15
C GLN A 251 10.89 -31.77 -52.74
N THR A 252 11.46 -32.95 -52.43
CA THR A 252 11.56 -33.45 -51.05
C THR A 252 12.46 -32.58 -50.18
N SER A 253 13.44 -31.89 -50.77
CA SER A 253 14.31 -30.96 -50.03
C SER A 253 13.53 -29.73 -49.47
N ARG A 254 12.27 -29.48 -49.88
CA ARG A 254 11.36 -28.46 -49.27
C ARG A 254 11.06 -28.73 -47.80
N LEU A 255 11.34 -29.90 -47.26
CA LEU A 255 11.25 -30.22 -45.84
C LEU A 255 12.40 -29.57 -45.01
N ASN A 256 13.54 -29.24 -45.64
CA ASN A 256 14.68 -28.68 -44.95
C ASN A 256 14.39 -27.29 -44.31
N PRO A 257 13.79 -26.33 -45.05
CA PRO A 257 13.36 -25.06 -44.44
C PRO A 257 12.32 -25.24 -43.32
N GLN A 258 11.45 -26.22 -43.40
CA GLN A 258 10.47 -26.52 -42.35
C GLN A 258 11.14 -26.99 -41.06
N MET A 259 12.14 -27.90 -41.16
CA MET A 259 12.91 -28.36 -40.00
C MET A 259 13.65 -27.18 -39.34
N LYS A 260 14.27 -26.30 -40.16
CA LYS A 260 14.95 -25.09 -39.64
C LYS A 260 13.95 -24.13 -39.02
N THR A 261 12.77 -23.98 -39.57
CA THR A 261 11.69 -23.15 -38.96
C THR A 261 11.24 -23.73 -37.63
N SER A 262 11.11 -25.06 -37.51
CA SER A 262 10.79 -25.72 -36.24
C SER A 262 11.86 -25.49 -35.18
N GLN A 263 13.16 -25.54 -35.54
CA GLN A 263 14.27 -25.20 -34.66
C GLN A 263 14.18 -23.73 -34.20
N LEU A 264 13.87 -22.79 -35.10
CA LEU A 264 13.63 -21.39 -34.76
C LEU A 264 12.49 -21.26 -33.77
N GLY A 265 11.38 -22.01 -33.92
CA GLY A 265 10.27 -22.04 -32.99
C GLY A 265 10.67 -22.47 -31.58
N VAL A 266 11.56 -23.47 -31.45
CA VAL A 266 12.11 -23.90 -30.15
C VAL A 266 12.91 -22.77 -29.47
N LEU A 267 13.78 -22.09 -30.25
CA LEU A 267 14.54 -20.95 -29.74
C LEU A 267 13.64 -19.79 -29.28
N GLN A 268 12.54 -19.54 -30.00
CA GLN A 268 11.55 -18.54 -29.60
C GLN A 268 10.88 -18.89 -28.25
N GLN A 269 10.58 -20.16 -28.02
CA GLN A 269 10.08 -20.62 -26.71
C GLN A 269 11.13 -20.46 -25.60
N GLN A 270 12.39 -20.75 -25.91
CA GLN A 270 13.50 -20.51 -24.97
C GLN A 270 13.67 -19.03 -24.64
N ARG A 271 13.50 -18.15 -25.65
CA ARG A 271 13.50 -16.70 -25.45
C ARG A 271 12.43 -16.25 -24.45
N ILE A 272 11.20 -16.76 -24.60
CA ILE A 272 10.10 -16.45 -23.68
C ILE A 272 10.46 -16.90 -22.26
N GLN A 273 11.05 -18.09 -22.11
CA GLN A 273 11.49 -18.57 -20.79
C GLN A 273 12.61 -17.70 -20.20
N ALA A 274 13.58 -17.26 -21.01
CA ALA A 274 14.65 -16.35 -20.59
C ALA A 274 14.11 -14.98 -20.19
N GLU A 275 13.12 -14.45 -20.92
CA GLU A 275 12.43 -13.18 -20.58
C GLU A 275 11.69 -13.26 -19.24
N PHE A 276 11.01 -14.39 -18.97
CA PHE A 276 10.39 -14.60 -17.65
C PHE A 276 11.43 -14.68 -16.53
N LYS A 277 12.59 -15.31 -16.76
CA LYS A 277 13.68 -15.35 -15.79
C LYS A 277 14.24 -13.96 -15.52
N GLU A 278 14.46 -13.16 -16.57
CA GLU A 278 14.91 -11.77 -16.43
C GLU A 278 13.93 -10.94 -15.60
N LYS A 279 12.63 -11.02 -15.92
CA LYS A 279 11.57 -10.33 -15.16
C LYS A 279 11.53 -10.79 -13.70
N SER A 280 11.64 -12.09 -13.46
CA SER A 280 11.69 -12.62 -12.09
C SER A 280 12.88 -12.07 -11.32
N ALA A 281 14.07 -12.09 -11.91
CA ALA A 281 15.28 -11.55 -11.28
C ALA A 281 15.18 -10.02 -11.05
N ALA A 282 14.52 -9.27 -11.94
CA ALA A 282 14.24 -7.85 -11.74
C ALA A 282 13.29 -7.61 -10.54
N HIS A 283 12.30 -8.49 -10.34
CA HIS A 283 11.44 -8.45 -9.17
C HIS A 283 12.20 -8.77 -7.88
N ASP A 284 13.15 -9.71 -7.92
CA ASP A 284 14.00 -10.03 -6.77
C ASP A 284 14.86 -8.83 -6.35
N VAL A 285 15.41 -8.07 -7.32
CA VAL A 285 16.12 -6.81 -7.06
C VAL A 285 15.19 -5.81 -6.37
N LYS A 286 13.96 -5.66 -6.85
CA LYS A 286 12.98 -4.76 -6.24
C LYS A 286 12.66 -5.18 -4.80
N ASN A 287 12.40 -6.47 -4.56
CA ASN A 287 12.10 -6.99 -3.22
C ASN A 287 13.28 -6.74 -2.26
N ALA A 288 14.50 -6.98 -2.71
CA ALA A 288 15.69 -6.72 -1.90
C ALA A 288 15.87 -5.21 -1.57
N ARG A 289 15.53 -4.31 -2.48
CA ARG A 289 15.54 -2.86 -2.24
C ARG A 289 14.46 -2.43 -1.25
N GLU A 290 13.26 -3.02 -1.31
CA GLU A 290 12.20 -2.74 -0.34
C GLU A 290 12.61 -3.20 1.07
N GLU A 291 13.33 -4.32 1.19
CA GLU A 291 13.90 -4.76 2.45
C GLU A 291 14.92 -3.75 3.02
N VAL A 292 15.80 -3.20 2.18
CA VAL A 292 16.72 -2.11 2.56
C VAL A 292 15.93 -0.89 3.03
N ALA A 293 14.90 -0.47 2.30
CA ALA A 293 14.06 0.67 2.67
C ALA A 293 13.35 0.47 4.02
N GLN A 294 12.87 -0.74 4.28
CA GLN A 294 12.28 -1.09 5.57
C GLN A 294 13.28 -0.97 6.72
N ILE A 295 14.51 -1.49 6.54
CA ILE A 295 15.55 -1.40 7.57
C ILE A 295 15.98 0.06 7.79
N GLN A 296 16.10 0.86 6.74
CA GLN A 296 16.39 2.30 6.84
C GLN A 296 15.29 3.05 7.61
N ALA A 297 14.01 2.72 7.37
CA ALA A 297 12.90 3.27 8.16
C ALA A 297 13.00 2.85 9.64
N ASN A 298 13.42 1.61 9.92
CA ASN A 298 13.66 1.15 11.28
C ASN A 298 14.78 1.94 11.95
N ILE A 299 15.89 2.23 11.24
CA ILE A 299 16.97 3.09 11.75
C ILE A 299 16.45 4.51 12.07
N ALA A 300 15.59 5.07 11.22
CA ALA A 300 14.99 6.37 11.50
C ALA A 300 14.12 6.35 12.77
N TYR A 301 13.43 5.26 13.07
CA TYR A 301 12.63 5.11 14.29
C TYR A 301 13.45 4.95 15.58
N LEU A 302 14.75 4.63 15.48
CA LEU A 302 15.66 4.59 16.62
C LEU A 302 16.00 6.01 17.14
N ASN A 303 15.77 7.04 16.33
CA ASN A 303 15.82 8.43 16.73
C ASN A 303 14.43 8.89 17.16
N VAL A 304 14.19 8.93 18.47
CA VAL A 304 12.90 9.34 19.03
C VAL A 304 12.86 10.85 19.13
N ASN A 305 12.06 11.48 18.30
CA ASN A 305 11.92 12.93 18.20
C ASN A 305 10.63 13.42 18.89
N SER A 306 10.63 14.69 19.32
CA SER A 306 9.44 15.31 19.89
C SER A 306 8.33 15.52 18.83
N PRO A 307 7.09 15.08 19.08
CA PRO A 307 5.96 15.37 18.21
C PRO A 307 5.37 16.78 18.40
N ILE A 308 5.70 17.46 19.53
CA ILE A 308 5.14 18.74 19.93
C ILE A 308 6.23 19.71 20.41
N ASP A 309 5.92 20.99 20.44
CA ASP A 309 6.65 21.96 21.23
C ASP A 309 6.19 21.85 22.68
N GLY A 310 7.12 21.81 23.64
CA GLY A 310 6.74 21.64 25.04
C GLY A 310 7.91 21.62 26.01
N VAL A 311 7.64 21.10 27.18
CA VAL A 311 8.64 20.91 28.27
C VAL A 311 8.60 19.47 28.74
N VAL A 312 9.76 18.90 29.04
CA VAL A 312 9.87 17.54 29.60
C VAL A 312 9.39 17.57 31.05
N THR A 313 8.33 16.81 31.37
CA THR A 313 7.76 16.70 32.71
C THR A 313 8.34 15.54 33.50
N ALA A 314 8.62 14.44 32.85
CA ALA A 314 9.16 13.24 33.46
C ALA A 314 10.08 12.48 32.51
N ARG A 315 11.10 11.82 33.08
CA ARG A 315 12.02 10.94 32.38
C ARG A 315 12.01 9.57 33.05
N SER A 316 11.53 8.57 32.32
CA SER A 316 11.33 7.22 32.85
C SER A 316 12.48 6.26 32.54
N VAL A 317 13.51 6.70 31.80
CA VAL A 317 14.63 5.87 31.35
C VAL A 317 15.97 6.58 31.46
N GLU A 318 17.04 5.79 31.58
CA GLU A 318 18.43 6.25 31.66
C GLU A 318 19.25 5.71 30.47
N PRO A 319 20.34 6.39 30.07
CA PRO A 319 21.29 5.84 29.10
C PRO A 319 21.80 4.46 29.55
N GLY A 320 21.85 3.51 28.63
CA GLY A 320 22.18 2.10 28.87
C GLY A 320 20.99 1.20 29.19
N ALA A 321 19.81 1.74 29.48
CA ALA A 321 18.60 0.95 29.69
C ALA A 321 18.13 0.28 28.39
N VAL A 322 17.55 -0.92 28.50
CA VAL A 322 16.90 -1.60 27.38
C VAL A 322 15.40 -1.28 27.43
N VAL A 323 14.88 -0.82 26.30
CA VAL A 323 13.49 -0.39 26.16
C VAL A 323 12.76 -1.22 25.12
N VAL A 324 11.43 -1.35 25.30
CA VAL A 324 10.55 -2.10 24.39
C VAL A 324 9.59 -1.14 23.69
N PRO A 325 9.03 -1.51 22.53
CA PRO A 325 8.06 -0.71 21.80
C PRO A 325 6.87 -0.30 22.69
N GLY A 326 6.49 0.97 22.63
CA GLY A 326 5.39 1.53 23.43
C GLY A 326 5.68 1.84 24.88
N GLN A 327 6.88 1.55 25.39
CA GLN A 327 7.30 1.97 26.73
C GLN A 327 7.43 3.48 26.80
N ASN A 328 6.91 4.12 27.87
CA ASN A 328 7.10 5.55 28.06
C ASN A 328 8.57 5.85 28.40
N LEU A 329 9.21 6.68 27.57
CA LEU A 329 10.58 7.17 27.78
C LEU A 329 10.60 8.54 28.46
N LEU A 330 9.80 9.44 27.93
CA LEU A 330 9.67 10.83 28.35
C LEU A 330 8.21 11.25 28.28
N SER A 331 7.78 12.07 29.24
CA SER A 331 6.51 12.76 29.19
C SER A 331 6.74 14.23 28.85
N LEU A 332 6.00 14.75 27.89
CA LEU A 332 6.03 16.14 27.46
C LEU A 332 4.72 16.83 27.73
N ILE A 333 4.77 18.12 28.03
CA ILE A 333 3.58 18.95 28.16
C ILE A 333 3.71 20.21 27.31
N ASP A 334 2.63 20.54 26.58
CA ASP A 334 2.55 21.79 25.83
C ASP A 334 2.03 22.92 26.72
N LEU A 335 2.91 23.79 27.15
CA LEU A 335 2.56 24.92 28.00
C LEU A 335 1.71 26.00 27.29
N SER A 336 1.57 25.94 25.99
CA SER A 336 0.69 26.84 25.25
C SER A 336 -0.79 26.43 25.29
N LYS A 337 -1.05 25.18 25.71
CA LYS A 337 -2.40 24.56 25.74
C LYS A 337 -2.72 24.02 27.12
N VAL A 338 -2.67 24.90 28.11
CA VAL A 338 -3.05 24.57 29.48
C VAL A 338 -4.50 24.99 29.75
N TYR A 339 -5.14 24.29 30.66
CA TYR A 339 -6.52 24.53 31.07
C TYR A 339 -6.63 24.50 32.59
N LEU A 340 -7.60 25.25 33.13
CA LEU A 340 -8.00 25.12 34.52
C LEU A 340 -9.01 23.94 34.60
N ARG A 341 -8.67 22.92 35.41
CA ARG A 341 -9.62 21.91 35.83
C ARG A 341 -10.28 22.36 37.13
N GLY A 342 -11.50 22.86 37.01
CA GLY A 342 -12.30 23.31 38.13
C GLY A 342 -13.46 22.38 38.42
N PHE A 343 -14.09 22.55 39.60
CA PHE A 343 -15.21 21.75 40.04
C PHE A 343 -16.40 22.65 40.38
N VAL A 344 -17.54 22.34 39.80
CA VAL A 344 -18.79 23.10 39.94
C VAL A 344 -19.80 22.26 40.72
N PRO A 345 -20.41 22.80 41.80
CA PRO A 345 -21.49 22.09 42.48
C PRO A 345 -22.69 21.82 41.58
N GLU A 346 -23.37 20.67 41.81
CA GLU A 346 -24.52 20.22 41.03
C GLU A 346 -25.58 21.31 40.83
N GLY A 347 -25.88 22.08 41.87
CA GLY A 347 -26.90 23.12 41.82
C GLY A 347 -26.63 24.25 40.81
N ASN A 348 -25.34 24.40 40.37
CA ASN A 348 -24.94 25.50 39.49
C ASN A 348 -24.55 25.04 38.08
N ILE A 349 -24.39 23.72 37.86
CA ILE A 349 -23.93 23.20 36.56
C ILE A 349 -24.93 23.50 35.42
N GLY A 350 -26.23 23.58 35.74
CA GLY A 350 -27.31 23.93 34.78
C GLY A 350 -27.15 25.28 34.13
N SER A 351 -26.38 26.21 34.73
CA SER A 351 -26.14 27.58 34.25
C SER A 351 -24.86 27.70 33.40
N ILE A 352 -24.06 26.64 33.27
CA ILE A 352 -22.82 26.65 32.50
C ILE A 352 -23.05 26.02 31.12
N ARG A 353 -22.43 26.61 30.11
CA ARG A 353 -22.43 26.12 28.74
C ARG A 353 -20.97 26.09 28.18
N ILE A 354 -20.72 25.15 27.29
CA ILE A 354 -19.47 25.13 26.50
C ILE A 354 -19.44 26.39 25.63
N GLY A 355 -18.28 27.03 25.55
CA GLY A 355 -18.08 28.29 24.82
C GLY A 355 -18.25 29.54 25.69
N GLN A 356 -18.63 29.41 26.98
CA GLN A 356 -18.69 30.56 27.88
C GLN A 356 -17.33 31.13 28.21
N ALA A 357 -17.25 32.47 28.21
CA ALA A 357 -16.06 33.18 28.62
C ALA A 357 -15.86 33.05 30.14
N ALA A 358 -14.61 32.87 30.54
CA ALA A 358 -14.20 32.83 31.93
C ALA A 358 -12.93 33.66 32.12
N SER A 359 -12.81 34.30 33.31
CA SER A 359 -11.61 34.98 33.75
C SER A 359 -10.92 34.10 34.77
N VAL A 360 -9.70 33.67 34.48
CA VAL A 360 -8.92 32.77 35.34
C VAL A 360 -7.86 33.60 36.09
N TYR A 361 -7.80 33.44 37.40
CA TYR A 361 -6.85 34.11 38.30
C TYR A 361 -5.92 33.07 38.92
N LEU A 362 -4.63 33.22 38.73
CA LEU A 362 -3.65 32.40 39.40
C LEU A 362 -3.40 32.93 40.84
N ASP A 363 -3.23 32.04 41.82
CA ASP A 363 -2.91 32.42 43.18
C ASP A 363 -1.62 33.24 43.24
N SER A 364 -0.68 33.00 42.32
CA SER A 364 0.57 33.78 42.21
C SER A 364 0.36 35.20 41.69
N GLN A 365 -0.76 35.47 40.99
CA GLN A 365 -1.11 36.77 40.39
C GLN A 365 -2.62 37.04 40.48
N PRO A 366 -3.17 37.26 41.69
CA PRO A 366 -4.60 37.36 41.92
C PRO A 366 -5.28 38.58 41.29
N LYS A 367 -4.51 39.56 40.79
CA LYS A 367 -5.01 40.79 40.18
C LYS A 367 -5.01 40.73 38.63
N THR A 368 -4.41 39.73 38.04
CA THR A 368 -4.29 39.59 36.58
C THR A 368 -5.21 38.48 36.08
N ALA A 369 -6.27 38.85 35.38
CA ALA A 369 -7.18 37.91 34.78
C ALA A 369 -6.57 37.33 33.49
N LEU A 370 -6.49 36.03 33.39
CA LEU A 370 -6.21 35.31 32.13
C LEU A 370 -7.54 34.96 31.44
N GLU A 371 -7.65 35.33 30.18
CA GLU A 371 -8.84 34.97 29.41
C GLU A 371 -8.94 33.47 29.22
N GLY A 372 -10.10 32.91 29.52
CA GLY A 372 -10.40 31.52 29.38
C GLY A 372 -11.77 31.28 28.72
N GLU A 373 -11.97 30.07 28.29
CA GLU A 373 -13.21 29.59 27.68
C GLU A 373 -13.54 28.19 28.17
N VAL A 374 -14.79 27.95 28.55
CA VAL A 374 -15.24 26.62 28.97
C VAL A 374 -15.27 25.70 27.73
N ILE A 375 -14.39 24.70 27.69
CA ILE A 375 -14.27 23.78 26.55
C ILE A 375 -14.90 22.43 26.82
N GLN A 376 -15.05 22.05 28.09
CA GLN A 376 -15.59 20.73 28.46
C GLN A 376 -16.32 20.83 29.80
N ILE A 377 -17.41 20.07 29.90
CA ILE A 377 -18.12 19.77 31.14
C ILE A 377 -18.16 18.25 31.24
N ASP A 378 -17.76 17.70 32.38
CA ASP A 378 -17.77 16.24 32.55
C ASP A 378 -19.22 15.75 32.56
N PRO A 379 -19.52 14.64 31.86
CA PRO A 379 -20.90 14.12 31.73
C PRO A 379 -21.40 13.48 33.04
N GLU A 380 -20.48 13.08 33.90
CA GLU A 380 -20.78 12.42 35.18
C GLU A 380 -20.32 13.27 36.34
N GLY A 381 -21.18 13.36 37.37
CA GLY A 381 -20.82 14.01 38.63
C GLY A 381 -19.85 13.13 39.41
N SER A 382 -18.83 13.77 39.94
CA SER A 382 -17.87 13.16 40.90
C SER A 382 -18.11 13.73 42.30
N PHE A 383 -17.54 13.06 43.29
CA PHE A 383 -17.56 13.55 44.65
C PHE A 383 -16.23 14.23 44.95
N THR A 384 -16.23 15.34 45.69
CA THR A 384 -14.98 16.00 46.11
C THR A 384 -14.10 15.02 46.89
N PRO A 385 -12.83 14.85 46.55
CA PRO A 385 -11.97 13.82 47.13
C PRO A 385 -11.37 14.26 48.48
N GLU A 386 -12.16 14.52 49.52
CA GLU A 386 -11.62 14.81 50.84
C GLU A 386 -12.32 14.01 51.95
N ASN A 387 -11.49 13.45 52.86
CA ASN A 387 -11.90 12.82 54.08
C ASN A 387 -12.41 13.88 55.08
N ILE A 388 -13.72 14.05 55.19
CA ILE A 388 -14.31 15.11 56.00
C ILE A 388 -14.97 14.51 57.23
N TYR A 389 -14.53 14.97 58.39
CA TYR A 389 -15.02 14.55 59.71
C TYR A 389 -16.30 15.28 60.16
N PHE A 390 -16.73 16.37 59.52
CA PHE A 390 -17.83 17.20 59.96
C PHE A 390 -19.09 17.07 59.04
N LYS A 391 -20.28 17.10 59.66
CA LYS A 391 -21.56 16.87 58.99
C LYS A 391 -21.94 17.95 57.99
N GLU A 392 -21.37 19.17 58.08
CA GLU A 392 -21.66 20.31 57.21
C GLU A 392 -20.82 20.33 55.94
N ASP A 393 -19.75 19.55 55.90
CA ASP A 393 -18.83 19.42 54.76
C ASP A 393 -19.03 18.09 53.99
N ARG A 394 -20.19 17.45 54.14
CA ARG A 394 -20.49 16.18 53.43
C ARG A 394 -20.32 16.37 51.94
N VAL A 395 -19.61 15.43 51.37
CA VAL A 395 -19.38 15.15 49.94
C VAL A 395 -20.44 15.79 49.06
N LYS A 396 -20.13 16.94 48.50
CA LYS A 396 -21.00 17.60 47.52
C LYS A 396 -20.72 16.99 46.18
N GLN A 397 -21.79 16.64 45.48
CA GLN A 397 -21.68 16.20 44.09
C GLN A 397 -21.24 17.41 43.27
N VAL A 398 -20.16 17.22 42.54
CA VAL A 398 -19.55 18.26 41.71
C VAL A 398 -19.33 17.74 40.29
N PHE A 399 -19.37 18.63 39.34
CA PHE A 399 -19.06 18.32 37.95
C PHE A 399 -17.73 18.98 37.60
N GLY A 400 -16.81 18.20 37.03
CA GLY A 400 -15.56 18.72 36.51
C GLY A 400 -15.81 19.57 35.26
N ILE A 401 -15.16 20.71 35.19
CA ILE A 401 -15.13 21.53 33.98
C ILE A 401 -13.69 21.80 33.58
N LYS A 402 -13.48 21.99 32.28
CA LYS A 402 -12.16 22.46 31.77
C LYS A 402 -12.35 23.84 31.13
N ILE A 403 -11.54 24.78 31.57
CA ILE A 403 -11.50 26.14 31.04
C ILE A 403 -10.13 26.30 30.35
N LEU A 404 -10.13 26.35 29.02
CA LEU A 404 -8.91 26.55 28.23
C LEU A 404 -8.44 28.01 28.40
N LEU A 405 -7.16 28.21 28.72
CA LEU A 405 -6.55 29.53 28.76
C LEU A 405 -6.11 29.94 27.34
N LYS A 406 -6.58 31.10 26.85
CA LYS A 406 -6.25 31.60 25.51
C LYS A 406 -4.82 32.08 25.39
N HIS A 407 -4.30 32.72 26.46
CA HIS A 407 -2.95 33.28 26.52
C HIS A 407 -2.34 32.95 27.88
N PRO A 408 -1.78 31.72 28.08
CA PRO A 408 -1.25 31.33 29.40
C PRO A 408 0.05 32.05 29.79
N ASP A 409 0.63 32.90 28.91
CA ASP A 409 1.79 33.78 29.07
C ASP A 409 3.03 33.15 29.77
N ARG A 410 3.18 31.82 29.65
CA ARG A 410 4.20 31.00 30.34
C ARG A 410 4.19 31.03 31.87
N PHE A 411 3.28 31.81 32.48
CA PHE A 411 3.12 31.89 33.94
C PHE A 411 2.23 30.76 34.47
N ALA A 412 1.19 30.38 33.74
CA ALA A 412 0.29 29.30 34.10
C ALA A 412 1.01 27.96 33.91
N LYS A 413 1.49 27.36 34.98
CA LYS A 413 2.16 26.06 34.95
C LYS A 413 1.23 25.00 35.53
N PRO A 414 1.22 23.78 34.95
CA PRO A 414 0.50 22.64 35.51
C PRO A 414 0.83 22.44 36.99
N GLY A 415 -0.19 22.14 37.79
CA GLY A 415 -0.10 21.99 39.21
C GLY A 415 -0.40 23.25 40.02
N MET A 416 -0.41 24.44 39.42
CA MET A 416 -0.76 25.67 40.10
C MET A 416 -2.24 25.73 40.48
N PRO A 417 -2.62 26.10 41.70
CA PRO A 417 -4.01 26.43 42.02
C PRO A 417 -4.43 27.73 41.33
N ALA A 418 -5.67 27.79 40.94
CA ALA A 418 -6.26 28.96 40.29
C ALA A 418 -7.79 28.96 40.47
N ASP A 419 -8.32 30.19 40.50
CA ASP A 419 -9.75 30.43 40.54
C ASP A 419 -10.24 30.95 39.22
N ALA A 420 -11.48 30.63 38.87
CA ALA A 420 -12.12 31.18 37.68
C ALA A 420 -13.46 31.81 37.99
N GLU A 421 -13.74 32.92 37.32
CA GLU A 421 -15.04 33.54 37.28
C GLU A 421 -15.65 33.28 35.91
N ILE A 422 -16.74 32.48 35.87
CA ILE A 422 -17.47 32.17 34.65
C ILE A 422 -18.61 33.15 34.53
N SER A 423 -18.68 33.87 33.42
CA SER A 423 -19.80 34.79 33.14
C SER A 423 -21.08 34.01 32.86
N LEU A 424 -22.09 34.15 33.74
CA LEU A 424 -23.38 33.50 33.52
C LEU A 424 -24.18 34.32 32.50
N VAL A 425 -24.41 33.76 31.35
CA VAL A 425 -25.27 34.34 30.31
C VAL A 425 -26.72 34.13 30.76
N LYS A 426 -27.51 35.24 30.80
CA LYS A 426 -28.94 35.23 31.07
C LYS A 426 -29.71 34.47 29.97
#